data_80bcdbb5c6c928eeeb4789d2ffa28a67
#
_entry.id   80bcdbb5c6c928eeeb4789d2ffa28a67
#
_cell.length_a   1.000
_cell.length_b   1.000
_cell.length_c   1.000
_cell.angle_alpha   90.00
_cell.angle_beta   90.00
_cell.angle_gamma   90.00
#
_symmetry.space_group_name_H-M   'P 1'
#
loop_
_entity.id
_entity.type
_entity.pdbx_description
1 polymer ?
#
loop_
_entity_poly.entity_id
_entity_poly.type
_entity_poly.pdbx_seq_one_letter_code
_entity_poly.pdbx_strand_id
1 'polypeptide(L)'
;MERGEWAGPLAEFVHQRAVLLSANPGFNTLMSLNVVRNAVPFEYQIKAVKDVLQRMRGRALLCDEVGLGKTIEAGLVVTEYLLRGLARKALVLCPSPLVEQWAEEFRSKFNLDFVLFDDPKFQGHPHPWQAFDRIIASIDTVKREPHRSRVMEMFFDIVVVDEAHRCRNRSTLNWTLVNQLQKKYILLLTATPVQNDLEELYNLITLLRPGQLETAASFTRNFITRGNRMQPKNVERLRMLTREVMIRNKRSSVGISLPKRSADTIQVALSPTETALYKGVTDYVRTQYAASAALGNTQMTLKTLQREVGSSPHAVIPTLRKLADSTKDPDNQKQLWDLLGLGSEIRNFSKGDALIRLLQALRNDKVIVFTGFTHTLDALAKLCHEAGIAAVVFHGQMRRLEKEAAIQQFARDVPVLLSTESGGEGRNLQFCHTMINFDLPWNPMRIEQRIGRIHRIGQQHHVHIYNLAAANTIEEQILNLLDSKINLFELVVGELDMILGDITEGRDFEDLLMEIWAGSASQAELDQKLADLGDALARSKDQYLKVRQAEEEIFG
;
A
#
# COMPACT_ATOMS: atom_id res chain seq x y z
N MET A 1 -49.07 -42.61 -30.56
CA MET A 1 -49.25 -42.03 -29.22
C MET A 1 -48.56 -42.97 -28.25
N GLU A 2 -47.30 -42.75 -28.01
CA GLU A 2 -46.50 -43.54 -27.07
C GLU A 2 -46.93 -43.18 -25.65
N ARG A 3 -47.18 -44.23 -24.85
CA ARG A 3 -47.52 -44.09 -23.45
C ARG A 3 -46.29 -43.55 -22.72
N GLY A 4 -46.33 -42.28 -22.39
CA GLY A 4 -45.33 -41.71 -21.48
C GLY A 4 -45.47 -42.32 -20.09
N GLU A 5 -44.55 -43.18 -19.72
CA GLU A 5 -44.39 -43.61 -18.33
C GLU A 5 -43.94 -42.39 -17.52
N TRP A 6 -44.81 -41.95 -16.62
CA TRP A 6 -44.47 -40.87 -15.69
C TRP A 6 -43.36 -41.37 -14.75
N ALA A 7 -42.23 -40.71 -14.79
CA ALA A 7 -41.15 -40.98 -13.85
C ALA A 7 -41.65 -40.77 -12.42
N GLY A 8 -41.32 -41.69 -11.52
CA GLY A 8 -41.70 -41.55 -10.12
C GLY A 8 -41.09 -40.30 -9.48
N PRO A 9 -41.66 -39.82 -8.36
CA PRO A 9 -41.24 -38.56 -7.72
C PRO A 9 -39.74 -38.44 -7.48
N LEU A 10 -39.06 -39.57 -7.21
CA LEU A 10 -37.60 -39.59 -7.05
C LEU A 10 -36.86 -39.32 -8.38
N ALA A 11 -37.34 -39.91 -9.48
CA ALA A 11 -36.74 -39.72 -10.79
C ALA A 11 -36.96 -38.29 -11.29
N GLU A 12 -38.11 -37.68 -11.02
CA GLU A 12 -38.40 -36.29 -11.30
C GLU A 12 -37.49 -35.35 -10.48
N PHE A 13 -37.33 -35.60 -9.18
CA PHE A 13 -36.42 -34.87 -8.31
C PHE A 13 -34.96 -34.96 -8.80
N VAL A 14 -34.50 -36.17 -9.16
CA VAL A 14 -33.16 -36.38 -9.71
C VAL A 14 -33.00 -35.66 -11.05
N HIS A 15 -34.02 -35.73 -11.92
CA HIS A 15 -34.00 -35.02 -13.21
C HIS A 15 -33.96 -33.49 -13.03
N GLN A 16 -34.80 -32.93 -12.15
CA GLN A 16 -34.77 -31.50 -11.85
C GLN A 16 -33.42 -31.07 -11.28
N ARG A 17 -32.82 -31.89 -10.40
CA ARG A 17 -31.45 -31.61 -9.89
C ARG A 17 -30.40 -31.73 -10.98
N ALA A 18 -30.49 -32.71 -11.87
CA ALA A 18 -29.58 -32.87 -12.99
C ALA A 18 -29.68 -31.69 -13.99
N VAL A 19 -30.91 -31.24 -14.28
CA VAL A 19 -31.14 -30.05 -15.12
C VAL A 19 -30.57 -28.79 -14.48
N LEU A 20 -30.79 -28.59 -13.19
CA LEU A 20 -30.22 -27.45 -12.45
C LEU A 20 -28.69 -27.51 -12.43
N LEU A 21 -28.09 -28.68 -12.28
CA LEU A 21 -26.64 -28.87 -12.33
C LEU A 21 -26.07 -28.66 -13.74
N SER A 22 -26.80 -29.12 -14.78
CA SER A 22 -26.38 -28.94 -16.18
C SER A 22 -26.63 -27.52 -16.71
N ALA A 23 -27.63 -26.81 -16.18
CA ALA A 23 -27.89 -25.41 -16.49
C ALA A 23 -26.87 -24.47 -15.83
N ASN A 24 -26.14 -24.93 -14.83
CA ASN A 24 -25.08 -24.16 -14.21
C ASN A 24 -23.79 -24.36 -15.02
N PRO A 25 -23.37 -23.40 -15.84
CA PRO A 25 -22.17 -23.57 -16.66
C PRO A 25 -20.98 -23.84 -15.74
N GLY A 26 -20.20 -24.89 -16.03
CA GLY A 26 -18.99 -25.19 -15.28
C GLY A 26 -18.04 -23.99 -15.26
N PHE A 27 -17.05 -23.98 -14.38
CA PHE A 27 -16.06 -22.87 -14.26
C PHE A 27 -15.19 -22.65 -15.52
N ASN A 28 -15.48 -23.34 -16.63
CA ASN A 28 -14.87 -23.04 -17.94
C ASN A 28 -15.28 -21.66 -18.44
N THR A 29 -16.51 -21.23 -18.17
CA THR A 29 -17.02 -19.90 -18.48
C THR A 29 -17.22 -19.15 -17.16
N LEU A 30 -16.55 -18.02 -17.02
CA LEU A 30 -16.65 -17.19 -15.81
C LEU A 30 -17.78 -16.17 -15.96
N MET A 31 -18.77 -16.26 -15.07
CA MET A 31 -19.87 -15.30 -14.99
C MET A 31 -19.39 -13.93 -14.48
N SER A 32 -18.36 -13.92 -13.64
CA SER A 32 -17.77 -12.72 -13.08
C SER A 32 -17.24 -11.75 -14.15
N LEU A 33 -16.80 -12.26 -15.30
CA LEU A 33 -16.32 -11.40 -16.40
C LEU A 33 -17.42 -10.51 -17.00
N ASN A 34 -18.68 -10.92 -16.92
CA ASN A 34 -19.82 -10.15 -17.44
C ASN A 34 -20.22 -8.98 -16.51
N VAL A 35 -19.76 -8.96 -15.28
CA VAL A 35 -20.10 -7.92 -14.30
C VAL A 35 -18.94 -6.99 -13.98
N VAL A 36 -17.73 -7.33 -14.42
CA VAL A 36 -16.56 -6.47 -14.24
C VAL A 36 -16.73 -5.16 -14.98
N ARG A 37 -16.46 -4.05 -14.30
CA ARG A 37 -16.51 -2.69 -14.83
C ARG A 37 -15.17 -2.00 -14.57
N ASN A 38 -14.83 -1.02 -15.37
CA ASN A 38 -13.63 -0.19 -15.19
C ASN A 38 -12.31 -0.99 -15.08
N ALA A 39 -12.29 -2.24 -15.52
CA ALA A 39 -11.11 -3.10 -15.59
C ALA A 39 -11.29 -4.13 -16.70
N VAL A 40 -10.22 -4.42 -17.41
CA VAL A 40 -10.15 -5.53 -18.37
C VAL A 40 -9.18 -6.56 -17.80
N PRO A 41 -9.68 -7.71 -17.31
CA PRO A 41 -8.82 -8.76 -16.80
C PRO A 41 -7.90 -9.33 -17.91
N PHE A 42 -6.64 -9.54 -17.59
CA PHE A 42 -5.68 -10.15 -18.49
C PHE A 42 -5.88 -11.66 -18.60
N GLU A 43 -5.41 -12.27 -19.67
CA GLU A 43 -5.55 -13.71 -19.88
C GLU A 43 -4.94 -14.55 -18.75
N TYR A 44 -3.77 -14.15 -18.21
CA TYR A 44 -3.16 -14.85 -17.09
C TYR A 44 -4.00 -14.78 -15.82
N GLN A 45 -4.69 -13.66 -15.56
CA GLN A 45 -5.61 -13.51 -14.42
C GLN A 45 -6.84 -14.43 -14.60
N ILE A 46 -7.41 -14.46 -15.81
CA ILE A 46 -8.53 -15.35 -16.13
C ILE A 46 -8.12 -16.82 -15.93
N LYS A 47 -6.91 -17.19 -16.37
CA LYS A 47 -6.36 -18.53 -16.16
C LYS A 47 -6.16 -18.82 -14.68
N ALA A 48 -5.57 -17.89 -13.92
CA ALA A 48 -5.40 -17.99 -12.47
C ALA A 48 -6.74 -18.23 -11.76
N VAL A 49 -7.77 -17.44 -12.08
CA VAL A 49 -9.12 -17.60 -11.53
C VAL A 49 -9.69 -18.98 -11.83
N LYS A 50 -9.59 -19.45 -13.08
CA LYS A 50 -10.05 -20.81 -13.46
C LYS A 50 -9.31 -21.90 -12.66
N ASP A 51 -7.98 -21.78 -12.51
CA ASP A 51 -7.20 -22.72 -11.72
C ASP A 51 -7.62 -22.73 -10.24
N VAL A 52 -7.89 -21.57 -9.64
CA VAL A 52 -8.41 -21.45 -8.26
C VAL A 52 -9.75 -22.17 -8.13
N LEU A 53 -10.67 -21.95 -9.07
CA LEU A 53 -12.03 -22.49 -8.99
C LEU A 53 -12.08 -23.99 -9.27
N GLN A 54 -11.38 -24.45 -10.29
CA GLN A 54 -11.45 -25.84 -10.78
C GLN A 54 -10.49 -26.76 -10.02
N ARG A 55 -9.21 -26.42 -10.01
CA ARG A 55 -8.15 -27.28 -9.49
C ARG A 55 -7.94 -27.11 -7.99
N MET A 56 -7.88 -25.87 -7.51
CA MET A 56 -7.59 -25.55 -6.10
C MET A 56 -8.86 -25.52 -5.25
N ARG A 57 -10.05 -25.59 -5.86
CA ARG A 57 -11.35 -25.63 -5.17
C ARG A 57 -11.56 -24.48 -4.19
N GLY A 58 -11.12 -23.28 -4.57
CA GLY A 58 -11.26 -22.06 -3.78
C GLY A 58 -10.34 -21.95 -2.57
N ARG A 59 -9.27 -22.75 -2.50
CA ARG A 59 -8.26 -22.68 -1.43
C ARG A 59 -6.90 -22.46 -2.08
N ALA A 60 -6.51 -21.20 -2.25
CA ALA A 60 -5.35 -20.82 -3.04
C ALA A 60 -4.48 -19.75 -2.39
N LEU A 61 -3.19 -19.84 -2.65
CA LEU A 61 -2.20 -18.81 -2.39
C LEU A 61 -1.89 -18.10 -3.72
N LEU A 62 -2.27 -16.83 -3.83
CA LEU A 62 -1.98 -15.99 -4.99
C LEU A 62 -0.69 -15.22 -4.72
N CYS A 63 0.38 -15.63 -5.41
CA CYS A 63 1.74 -15.12 -5.21
C CYS A 63 2.29 -14.36 -6.43
N ASP A 64 1.42 -13.79 -7.24
CA ASP A 64 1.80 -12.98 -8.38
C ASP A 64 2.67 -11.80 -7.94
N GLU A 65 3.64 -11.41 -8.78
CA GLU A 65 4.45 -10.23 -8.54
C GLU A 65 3.58 -9.00 -8.24
N VAL A 66 4.13 -8.08 -7.46
CA VAL A 66 3.43 -6.83 -7.12
C VAL A 66 3.03 -6.09 -8.39
N GLY A 67 1.80 -5.56 -8.42
CA GLY A 67 1.28 -4.84 -9.59
C GLY A 67 0.61 -5.71 -10.65
N LEU A 68 0.69 -7.05 -10.58
CA LEU A 68 -0.02 -7.95 -11.51
C LEU A 68 -1.52 -8.08 -11.22
N GLY A 69 -2.03 -7.41 -10.18
CA GLY A 69 -3.46 -7.31 -9.93
C GLY A 69 -4.06 -8.49 -9.18
N LYS A 70 -3.38 -9.02 -8.16
CA LYS A 70 -3.92 -10.04 -7.24
C LYS A 70 -5.31 -9.70 -6.71
N THR A 71 -5.59 -8.42 -6.46
CA THR A 71 -6.92 -7.93 -6.04
C THR A 71 -7.99 -8.20 -7.11
N ILE A 72 -7.64 -8.09 -8.40
CA ILE A 72 -8.56 -8.41 -9.52
C ILE A 72 -8.85 -9.91 -9.55
N GLU A 73 -7.82 -10.75 -9.40
CA GLU A 73 -7.99 -12.20 -9.36
C GLU A 73 -8.87 -12.64 -8.20
N ALA A 74 -8.57 -12.15 -6.99
CA ALA A 74 -9.38 -12.43 -5.81
C ALA A 74 -10.80 -11.90 -5.95
N GLY A 75 -10.99 -10.69 -6.48
CA GLY A 75 -12.28 -10.10 -6.77
C GLY A 75 -13.11 -10.91 -7.75
N LEU A 76 -12.49 -11.42 -8.83
CA LEU A 76 -13.14 -12.31 -9.79
C LEU A 76 -13.60 -13.63 -9.13
N VAL A 77 -12.73 -14.25 -8.30
CA VAL A 77 -13.08 -15.50 -7.59
C VAL A 77 -14.23 -15.27 -6.61
N VAL A 78 -14.18 -14.21 -5.80
CA VAL A 78 -15.24 -13.86 -4.84
C VAL A 78 -16.54 -13.63 -5.59
N THR A 79 -16.52 -12.83 -6.64
CA THR A 79 -17.68 -12.51 -7.48
C THR A 79 -18.28 -13.77 -8.11
N GLU A 80 -17.43 -14.65 -8.62
CA GLU A 80 -17.87 -15.92 -9.23
C GLU A 80 -18.62 -16.80 -8.23
N TYR A 81 -18.09 -16.95 -7.01
CA TYR A 81 -18.75 -17.74 -5.97
C TYR A 81 -20.06 -17.12 -5.51
N LEU A 82 -20.15 -15.79 -5.40
CA LEU A 82 -21.37 -15.08 -5.03
C LEU A 82 -22.44 -15.20 -6.12
N LEU A 83 -22.08 -15.00 -7.40
CA LEU A 83 -23.02 -15.10 -8.52
C LEU A 83 -23.58 -16.50 -8.69
N ARG A 84 -22.78 -17.52 -8.41
CA ARG A 84 -23.24 -18.92 -8.46
C ARG A 84 -23.99 -19.39 -7.22
N GLY A 85 -24.15 -18.54 -6.21
CA GLY A 85 -24.76 -18.92 -4.93
C GLY A 85 -23.93 -19.94 -4.13
N LEU A 86 -22.64 -20.11 -4.45
CA LEU A 86 -21.72 -21.00 -3.74
C LEU A 86 -21.14 -20.37 -2.48
N ALA A 87 -21.20 -19.05 -2.39
CA ALA A 87 -20.87 -18.24 -1.23
C ALA A 87 -21.93 -17.15 -1.03
N ARG A 88 -22.20 -16.83 0.23
CA ARG A 88 -23.02 -15.71 0.65
C ARG A 88 -22.25 -14.82 1.62
N LYS A 89 -21.62 -15.42 2.64
CA LYS A 89 -20.91 -14.72 3.69
C LYS A 89 -19.41 -14.63 3.35
N ALA A 90 -18.94 -13.41 3.11
CA ALA A 90 -17.57 -13.13 2.69
C ALA A 90 -16.86 -12.21 3.69
N LEU A 91 -15.62 -12.53 4.02
CA LEU A 91 -14.74 -11.72 4.87
C LEU A 91 -13.45 -11.42 4.14
N VAL A 92 -13.08 -10.14 4.06
CA VAL A 92 -11.76 -9.68 3.60
C VAL A 92 -10.98 -9.15 4.80
N LEU A 93 -9.83 -9.74 5.05
CA LEU A 93 -8.87 -9.30 6.06
C LEU A 93 -7.67 -8.69 5.35
N CYS A 94 -7.39 -7.41 5.60
CA CYS A 94 -6.28 -6.69 4.98
C CYS A 94 -5.59 -5.76 6.01
N PRO A 95 -4.43 -5.19 5.70
CA PRO A 95 -3.86 -4.08 6.48
C PRO A 95 -4.80 -2.88 6.55
N SER A 96 -4.78 -2.15 7.67
CA SER A 96 -5.69 -1.01 7.90
C SER A 96 -5.71 0.02 6.76
N PRO A 97 -4.58 0.40 6.15
CA PRO A 97 -4.57 1.36 5.04
C PRO A 97 -5.26 0.87 3.76
N LEU A 98 -5.44 -0.44 3.61
CA LEU A 98 -6.03 -1.04 2.40
C LEU A 98 -7.54 -1.29 2.51
N VAL A 99 -8.15 -1.07 3.67
CA VAL A 99 -9.57 -1.37 3.93
C VAL A 99 -10.49 -0.60 2.97
N GLU A 100 -10.32 0.71 2.86
CA GLU A 100 -11.10 1.55 1.96
C GLU A 100 -10.82 1.24 0.48
N GLN A 101 -9.56 0.95 0.14
CA GLN A 101 -9.18 0.58 -1.22
C GLN A 101 -9.89 -0.71 -1.66
N TRP A 102 -9.92 -1.74 -0.82
CA TRP A 102 -10.64 -2.98 -1.10
C TRP A 102 -12.13 -2.76 -1.33
N ALA A 103 -12.76 -1.92 -0.49
CA ALA A 103 -14.18 -1.59 -0.64
C ALA A 103 -14.46 -0.86 -1.96
N GLU A 104 -13.63 0.13 -2.30
CA GLU A 104 -13.78 0.86 -3.56
C GLU A 104 -13.53 -0.04 -4.78
N GLU A 105 -12.55 -0.93 -4.73
CA GLU A 105 -12.30 -1.89 -5.81
C GLU A 105 -13.47 -2.85 -6.00
N PHE A 106 -14.04 -3.40 -4.93
CA PHE A 106 -15.23 -4.25 -5.05
C PHE A 106 -16.44 -3.49 -5.59
N ARG A 107 -16.66 -2.27 -5.14
CA ARG A 107 -17.78 -1.44 -5.60
C ARG A 107 -17.61 -1.04 -7.05
N SER A 108 -16.47 -0.45 -7.41
CA SER A 108 -16.27 0.15 -8.73
C SER A 108 -16.03 -0.88 -9.83
N LYS A 109 -15.36 -2.00 -9.52
CA LYS A 109 -14.98 -3.02 -10.51
C LYS A 109 -15.93 -4.20 -10.56
N PHE A 110 -16.50 -4.63 -9.44
CA PHE A 110 -17.31 -5.84 -9.34
C PHE A 110 -18.77 -5.58 -8.99
N ASN A 111 -19.16 -4.32 -8.77
CA ASN A 111 -20.51 -3.93 -8.35
C ASN A 111 -20.97 -4.68 -7.08
N LEU A 112 -20.04 -4.87 -6.14
CA LEU A 112 -20.28 -5.53 -4.85
C LEU A 112 -20.06 -4.53 -3.72
N ASP A 113 -21.08 -4.37 -2.88
CA ASP A 113 -20.97 -3.57 -1.67
C ASP A 113 -20.55 -4.44 -0.49
N PHE A 114 -19.48 -4.02 0.17
CA PHE A 114 -19.00 -4.56 1.43
C PHE A 114 -19.17 -3.52 2.53
N VAL A 115 -19.50 -3.96 3.73
CA VAL A 115 -19.55 -3.12 4.92
C VAL A 115 -18.16 -3.09 5.55
N LEU A 116 -17.67 -1.90 5.83
CA LEU A 116 -16.39 -1.72 6.51
C LEU A 116 -16.57 -1.92 8.02
N PHE A 117 -15.57 -2.50 8.65
CA PHE A 117 -15.56 -2.70 10.09
C PHE A 117 -15.72 -1.38 10.89
N ASP A 118 -15.18 -0.27 10.39
CA ASP A 118 -15.25 1.07 10.99
C ASP A 118 -16.46 1.91 10.53
N ASP A 119 -17.29 1.37 9.64
CA ASP A 119 -18.53 2.02 9.21
C ASP A 119 -19.47 2.20 10.42
N PRO A 120 -20.08 3.39 10.61
CA PRO A 120 -21.08 3.61 11.66
C PRO A 120 -22.21 2.58 11.68
N LYS A 121 -22.61 2.03 10.51
CA LYS A 121 -23.61 0.97 10.42
C LYS A 121 -23.16 -0.33 11.08
N PHE A 122 -21.88 -0.67 10.94
CA PHE A 122 -21.29 -1.84 11.56
C PHE A 122 -21.13 -1.62 13.06
N GLN A 123 -20.54 -0.49 13.47
CA GLN A 123 -20.28 -0.16 14.87
C GLN A 123 -21.55 0.02 15.69
N GLY A 124 -22.62 0.56 15.11
CA GLY A 124 -23.90 0.76 15.77
C GLY A 124 -24.79 -0.48 15.86
N HIS A 125 -24.42 -1.59 15.21
CA HIS A 125 -25.23 -2.81 15.23
C HIS A 125 -24.87 -3.71 16.44
N PRO A 126 -25.84 -4.27 17.20
CA PRO A 126 -25.55 -5.10 18.38
C PRO A 126 -24.80 -6.40 18.03
N HIS A 127 -25.07 -6.98 16.86
CA HIS A 127 -24.44 -8.21 16.38
C HIS A 127 -23.93 -8.06 14.94
N PRO A 128 -22.93 -7.19 14.68
CA PRO A 128 -22.56 -6.83 13.31
C PRO A 128 -22.00 -8.00 12.51
N TRP A 129 -21.23 -8.88 13.13
CA TRP A 129 -20.63 -10.05 12.47
C TRP A 129 -21.68 -11.07 11.97
N GLN A 130 -22.85 -11.10 12.60
CA GLN A 130 -23.97 -11.94 12.16
C GLN A 130 -24.80 -11.26 11.08
N ALA A 131 -25.08 -9.96 11.26
CA ALA A 131 -26.01 -9.19 10.46
C ALA A 131 -25.52 -8.94 9.02
N PHE A 132 -24.22 -8.75 8.83
CA PHE A 132 -23.67 -8.42 7.52
C PHE A 132 -23.05 -9.63 6.84
N ASP A 133 -23.43 -9.84 5.58
CA ASP A 133 -22.95 -10.97 4.78
C ASP A 133 -21.55 -10.69 4.16
N ARG A 134 -21.22 -9.43 3.89
CA ARG A 134 -19.97 -9.04 3.22
C ARG A 134 -19.26 -7.97 4.04
N ILE A 135 -18.10 -8.32 4.57
CA ILE A 135 -17.35 -7.50 5.53
C ILE A 135 -15.90 -7.35 5.09
N ILE A 136 -15.38 -6.12 5.15
CA ILE A 136 -13.94 -5.84 5.06
C ILE A 136 -13.47 -5.30 6.40
N ALA A 137 -12.40 -5.87 6.93
CA ALA A 137 -11.84 -5.46 8.22
C ALA A 137 -10.32 -5.52 8.24
N SER A 138 -9.72 -4.69 9.08
CA SER A 138 -8.29 -4.79 9.36
C SER A 138 -7.98 -6.04 10.16
N ILE A 139 -7.02 -6.84 9.70
CA ILE A 139 -6.54 -8.02 10.44
C ILE A 139 -5.99 -7.63 11.81
N ASP A 140 -5.38 -6.44 11.93
CA ASP A 140 -4.81 -5.94 13.18
C ASP A 140 -5.87 -5.60 14.23
N THR A 141 -7.07 -5.24 13.80
CA THR A 141 -8.22 -5.00 14.66
C THR A 141 -8.92 -6.31 15.02
N VAL A 142 -9.19 -7.15 14.03
CA VAL A 142 -9.96 -8.40 14.24
C VAL A 142 -9.23 -9.42 15.11
N LYS A 143 -7.88 -9.43 15.12
CA LYS A 143 -7.09 -10.36 15.95
C LYS A 143 -7.17 -10.06 17.46
N ARG A 144 -7.74 -8.90 17.86
CA ARG A 144 -7.84 -8.46 19.26
C ARG A 144 -9.26 -8.68 19.78
N GLU A 145 -9.36 -8.87 21.10
CA GLU A 145 -10.68 -8.92 21.77
C GLU A 145 -11.34 -7.53 21.81
N PRO A 146 -12.67 -7.46 21.77
CA PRO A 146 -13.65 -8.57 21.75
C PRO A 146 -13.99 -9.11 20.35
N HIS A 147 -13.35 -8.60 19.28
CA HIS A 147 -13.71 -8.93 17.89
C HIS A 147 -13.29 -10.35 17.52
N ARG A 148 -12.13 -10.78 18.03
CA ARG A 148 -11.60 -12.11 17.78
C ARG A 148 -12.58 -13.21 18.17
N SER A 149 -13.05 -13.22 19.41
CA SER A 149 -14.01 -14.22 19.89
C SER A 149 -15.28 -14.23 19.05
N ARG A 150 -15.84 -13.05 18.74
CA ARG A 150 -17.07 -12.93 17.94
C ARG A 150 -16.91 -13.47 16.51
N VAL A 151 -15.77 -13.19 15.86
CA VAL A 151 -15.50 -13.64 14.49
C VAL A 151 -15.28 -15.16 14.43
N MET A 152 -14.67 -15.74 15.47
CA MET A 152 -14.43 -17.19 15.54
C MET A 152 -15.71 -18.02 15.68
N GLU A 153 -16.79 -17.44 16.20
CA GLU A 153 -18.09 -18.07 16.26
C GLU A 153 -18.82 -18.09 14.90
N MET A 154 -18.32 -17.30 13.93
CA MET A 154 -18.96 -17.17 12.62
C MET A 154 -18.37 -18.15 11.61
N PHE A 155 -19.26 -18.68 10.75
CA PHE A 155 -18.85 -19.40 9.55
C PHE A 155 -18.87 -18.46 8.35
N PHE A 156 -17.77 -18.42 7.62
CA PHE A 156 -17.63 -17.67 6.38
C PHE A 156 -17.54 -18.62 5.19
N ASP A 157 -18.31 -18.34 4.15
CA ASP A 157 -18.20 -19.13 2.92
C ASP A 157 -16.85 -18.87 2.26
N ILE A 158 -16.41 -17.62 2.19
CA ILE A 158 -15.10 -17.23 1.65
C ILE A 158 -14.39 -16.21 2.53
N VAL A 159 -13.12 -16.46 2.78
CA VAL A 159 -12.20 -15.54 3.47
C VAL A 159 -11.06 -15.17 2.50
N VAL A 160 -10.81 -13.88 2.35
CA VAL A 160 -9.64 -13.35 1.64
C VAL A 160 -8.70 -12.73 2.67
N VAL A 161 -7.44 -13.08 2.63
CA VAL A 161 -6.40 -12.50 3.50
C VAL A 161 -5.36 -11.82 2.60
N ASP A 162 -5.35 -10.52 2.60
CA ASP A 162 -4.35 -9.73 1.87
C ASP A 162 -3.10 -9.52 2.72
N GLU A 163 -1.97 -9.36 2.07
CA GLU A 163 -0.63 -9.34 2.67
C GLU A 163 -0.42 -10.53 3.63
N ALA A 164 -0.74 -11.73 3.11
CA ALA A 164 -0.74 -12.97 3.88
C ALA A 164 0.64 -13.36 4.45
N HIS A 165 1.74 -12.72 4.00
CA HIS A 165 3.06 -12.86 4.61
C HIS A 165 3.03 -12.51 6.13
N ARG A 166 2.09 -11.68 6.60
CA ARG A 166 1.87 -11.41 8.03
C ARG A 166 1.37 -12.63 8.83
N CYS A 167 0.95 -13.69 8.14
CA CYS A 167 0.51 -14.96 8.73
C CYS A 167 1.55 -16.09 8.59
N ARG A 168 2.78 -15.80 8.23
CA ARG A 168 3.83 -16.81 8.00
C ARG A 168 4.39 -17.45 9.27
N ASN A 169 4.20 -16.84 10.44
CA ASN A 169 4.68 -17.36 11.71
C ASN A 169 3.52 -17.86 12.58
N ARG A 170 3.56 -19.15 12.95
CA ARG A 170 2.52 -19.82 13.77
C ARG A 170 2.35 -19.26 15.16
N SER A 171 3.38 -18.62 15.72
CA SER A 171 3.32 -18.02 17.05
C SER A 171 2.54 -16.70 17.07
N THR A 172 2.21 -16.12 15.91
CA THR A 172 1.53 -14.83 15.80
C THR A 172 0.01 -14.96 15.97
N LEU A 173 -0.60 -13.90 16.50
CA LEU A 173 -2.06 -13.80 16.57
C LEU A 173 -2.71 -13.81 15.18
N ASN A 174 -2.03 -13.28 14.17
CA ASN A 174 -2.54 -13.29 12.78
C ASN A 174 -2.71 -14.73 12.26
N TRP A 175 -1.67 -15.55 12.39
CA TRP A 175 -1.74 -16.95 11.96
C TRP A 175 -2.82 -17.71 12.74
N THR A 176 -2.86 -17.53 14.07
CA THR A 176 -3.83 -18.20 14.93
C THR A 176 -5.26 -17.81 14.57
N LEU A 177 -5.53 -16.51 14.35
CA LEU A 177 -6.84 -16.03 13.88
C LEU A 177 -7.24 -16.74 12.59
N VAL A 178 -6.42 -16.62 11.53
CA VAL A 178 -6.75 -17.17 10.21
C VAL A 178 -6.92 -18.70 10.26
N ASN A 179 -6.10 -19.41 11.05
CA ASN A 179 -6.18 -20.85 11.20
C ASN A 179 -7.50 -21.28 11.88
N GLN A 180 -7.94 -20.57 12.90
CA GLN A 180 -9.14 -20.92 13.70
C GLN A 180 -10.45 -20.45 13.07
N LEU A 181 -10.44 -19.48 12.15
CA LEU A 181 -11.64 -19.06 11.43
C LEU A 181 -12.33 -20.25 10.77
N GLN A 182 -13.65 -20.38 10.98
CA GLN A 182 -14.49 -21.36 10.29
C GLN A 182 -14.78 -20.87 8.86
N LYS A 183 -14.22 -21.56 7.86
CA LYS A 183 -14.27 -21.12 6.47
C LYS A 183 -14.31 -22.27 5.48
N LYS A 184 -15.12 -22.11 4.43
CA LYS A 184 -15.19 -23.07 3.31
C LYS A 184 -14.08 -22.80 2.30
N TYR A 185 -14.00 -21.59 1.78
CA TYR A 185 -12.99 -21.15 0.82
C TYR A 185 -12.05 -20.14 1.47
N ILE A 186 -10.80 -20.13 1.03
CA ILE A 186 -9.81 -19.17 1.50
C ILE A 186 -8.83 -18.80 0.39
N LEU A 187 -8.62 -17.50 0.21
CA LEU A 187 -7.58 -16.94 -0.65
C LEU A 187 -6.57 -16.21 0.22
N LEU A 188 -5.32 -16.56 0.07
CA LEU A 188 -4.18 -15.84 0.66
C LEU A 188 -3.47 -15.09 -0.45
N LEU A 189 -3.27 -13.79 -0.29
CA LEU A 189 -2.62 -12.93 -1.25
C LEU A 189 -1.31 -12.41 -0.67
N THR A 190 -0.21 -12.64 -1.37
CA THR A 190 1.10 -12.05 -1.03
C THR A 190 2.00 -12.07 -2.27
N ALA A 191 2.92 -11.13 -2.39
CA ALA A 191 3.95 -11.21 -3.41
C ALA A 191 5.11 -12.11 -3.00
N THR A 192 5.28 -12.34 -1.69
CA THR A 192 6.42 -13.05 -1.09
C THR A 192 5.93 -14.09 -0.11
N PRO A 193 5.83 -15.33 -0.55
CA PRO A 193 5.44 -16.44 0.31
C PRO A 193 6.56 -16.88 1.26
N VAL A 194 7.81 -16.53 0.98
CA VAL A 194 9.01 -16.86 1.78
C VAL A 194 9.83 -15.58 1.95
N GLN A 195 10.39 -15.37 3.13
CA GLN A 195 11.32 -14.25 3.38
C GLN A 195 12.59 -14.71 4.10
N ASN A 196 12.48 -15.40 5.21
CA ASN A 196 13.62 -15.77 6.06
C ASN A 196 13.81 -17.29 6.18
N ASP A 197 12.75 -18.06 5.99
CA ASP A 197 12.75 -19.51 6.20
C ASP A 197 11.71 -20.19 5.31
N LEU A 198 12.03 -21.31 4.72
CA LEU A 198 11.08 -22.13 3.97
C LEU A 198 9.91 -22.65 4.83
N GLU A 199 10.06 -22.68 6.16
CA GLU A 199 8.95 -22.94 7.08
C GLU A 199 7.82 -21.91 6.96
N GLU A 200 8.09 -20.69 6.51
CA GLU A 200 7.08 -19.67 6.26
C GLU A 200 6.08 -20.11 5.19
N LEU A 201 6.60 -20.68 4.09
CA LEU A 201 5.77 -21.28 3.04
C LEU A 201 4.92 -22.45 3.57
N TYR A 202 5.54 -23.32 4.36
CA TYR A 202 4.85 -24.43 5.01
C TYR A 202 3.68 -23.92 5.87
N ASN A 203 3.90 -22.87 6.63
CA ASN A 203 2.89 -22.29 7.51
C ASN A 203 1.73 -21.67 6.74
N LEU A 204 2.00 -20.97 5.62
CA LEU A 204 0.96 -20.42 4.75
C LEU A 204 0.14 -21.52 4.06
N ILE A 205 0.81 -22.53 3.51
CA ILE A 205 0.12 -23.65 2.85
C ILE A 205 -0.70 -24.46 3.85
N THR A 206 -0.26 -24.57 5.11
CA THR A 206 -1.04 -25.22 6.16
C THR A 206 -2.39 -24.51 6.41
N LEU A 207 -2.47 -23.18 6.30
CA LEU A 207 -3.73 -22.43 6.42
C LEU A 207 -4.70 -22.74 5.28
N LEU A 208 -4.18 -23.06 4.09
CA LEU A 208 -5.00 -23.44 2.93
C LEU A 208 -5.45 -24.89 3.00
N ARG A 209 -4.48 -25.79 3.13
CA ARG A 209 -4.71 -27.24 3.09
C ARG A 209 -3.79 -27.94 4.09
N PRO A 210 -4.26 -28.16 5.32
CA PRO A 210 -3.48 -28.93 6.31
C PRO A 210 -3.07 -30.30 5.75
N GLY A 211 -1.78 -30.65 5.91
CA GLY A 211 -1.24 -31.91 5.43
C GLY A 211 -0.72 -31.92 3.99
N GLN A 212 -0.94 -30.87 3.18
CA GLN A 212 -0.44 -30.76 1.81
C GLN A 212 1.09 -30.93 1.71
N LEU A 213 1.82 -30.37 2.67
CA LEU A 213 3.28 -30.45 2.78
C LEU A 213 3.73 -31.43 3.89
N GLU A 214 2.94 -32.44 4.21
CA GLU A 214 3.17 -33.42 5.27
C GLU A 214 3.17 -32.78 6.69
N THR A 215 3.94 -33.34 7.64
CA THR A 215 4.14 -32.74 8.96
C THR A 215 5.30 -31.74 8.96
N ALA A 216 5.35 -30.80 9.91
CA ALA A 216 6.46 -29.84 10.02
C ALA A 216 7.84 -30.51 10.11
N ALA A 217 7.95 -31.59 10.91
CA ALA A 217 9.19 -32.33 11.04
C ALA A 217 9.60 -33.03 9.74
N SER A 218 8.63 -33.58 9.00
CA SER A 218 8.85 -34.20 7.69
C SER A 218 9.24 -33.14 6.65
N PHE A 219 8.56 -31.99 6.64
CA PHE A 219 8.87 -30.88 5.75
C PHE A 219 10.31 -30.38 5.95
N THR A 220 10.70 -30.10 7.20
CA THR A 220 12.07 -29.65 7.51
C THR A 220 13.10 -30.68 7.05
N ARG A 221 12.88 -31.96 7.34
CA ARG A 221 13.80 -33.03 6.94
C ARG A 221 13.89 -33.20 5.43
N ASN A 222 12.79 -33.13 4.69
CA ASN A 222 12.69 -33.43 3.27
C ASN A 222 13.01 -32.25 2.37
N PHE A 223 12.73 -31.03 2.80
CA PHE A 223 12.77 -29.84 1.93
C PHE A 223 13.74 -28.74 2.40
N ILE A 224 14.25 -28.78 3.62
CA ILE A 224 15.18 -27.75 4.13
C ILE A 224 16.59 -28.34 4.26
N THR A 225 17.59 -27.60 3.75
CA THR A 225 19.00 -28.00 3.87
C THR A 225 19.48 -27.72 5.31
N ARG A 226 20.15 -28.73 5.91
CA ARG A 226 20.68 -28.60 7.27
C ARG A 226 21.73 -27.49 7.31
N GLY A 227 21.54 -26.50 8.20
CA GLY A 227 22.43 -25.34 8.31
C GLY A 227 22.10 -24.16 7.38
N ASN A 228 21.19 -24.33 6.42
CA ASN A 228 20.70 -23.22 5.59
C ASN A 228 19.18 -23.35 5.37
N ARG A 229 18.40 -22.59 6.14
CA ARG A 229 16.94 -22.66 6.15
C ARG A 229 16.28 -22.15 4.85
N MET A 230 17.02 -21.38 4.07
CA MET A 230 16.56 -20.84 2.78
C MET A 230 16.87 -21.75 1.59
N GLN A 231 17.80 -22.69 1.75
CA GLN A 231 18.21 -23.58 0.66
C GLN A 231 17.30 -24.80 0.57
N PRO A 232 16.50 -24.93 -0.51
CA PRO A 232 15.58 -26.05 -0.66
C PRO A 232 16.31 -27.33 -1.02
N LYS A 233 15.76 -28.46 -0.54
CA LYS A 233 16.02 -29.80 -1.05
C LYS A 233 14.82 -30.29 -1.85
N ASN A 234 15.02 -31.29 -2.71
CA ASN A 234 13.95 -31.93 -3.46
C ASN A 234 13.03 -30.92 -4.15
N VAL A 235 13.64 -29.93 -4.80
CA VAL A 235 12.96 -28.75 -5.39
C VAL A 235 11.78 -29.16 -6.28
N GLU A 236 11.98 -30.18 -7.14
CA GLU A 236 10.92 -30.66 -8.06
C GLU A 236 9.69 -31.17 -7.29
N ARG A 237 9.88 -31.89 -6.21
CA ARG A 237 8.78 -32.39 -5.38
C ARG A 237 8.09 -31.25 -4.65
N LEU A 238 8.84 -30.29 -4.12
CA LEU A 238 8.29 -29.10 -3.48
C LEU A 238 7.46 -28.30 -4.47
N ARG A 239 7.99 -28.08 -5.68
CA ARG A 239 7.31 -27.37 -6.78
C ARG A 239 6.00 -28.08 -7.18
N MET A 240 6.00 -29.40 -7.28
CA MET A 240 4.79 -30.18 -7.56
C MET A 240 3.71 -29.96 -6.50
N LEU A 241 4.08 -30.08 -5.21
CA LEU A 241 3.14 -29.94 -4.10
C LEU A 241 2.60 -28.52 -3.94
N THR A 242 3.43 -27.51 -4.20
CA THR A 242 3.04 -26.11 -4.09
C THR A 242 2.14 -25.68 -5.26
N ARG A 243 2.39 -26.16 -6.48
CA ARG A 243 1.55 -25.89 -7.66
C ARG A 243 0.08 -26.28 -7.48
N GLU A 244 -0.22 -27.23 -6.61
CA GLU A 244 -1.61 -27.63 -6.33
C GLU A 244 -2.42 -26.58 -5.56
N VAL A 245 -1.78 -25.65 -4.86
CA VAL A 245 -2.41 -24.67 -3.98
C VAL A 245 -1.91 -23.24 -4.20
N MET A 246 -0.91 -23.04 -5.06
CA MET A 246 -0.27 -21.75 -5.29
C MET A 246 -0.26 -21.37 -6.77
N ILE A 247 -0.53 -20.11 -7.06
CA ILE A 247 -0.34 -19.46 -8.36
C ILE A 247 0.73 -18.40 -8.20
N ARG A 248 1.65 -18.37 -9.15
CA ARG A 248 2.69 -17.35 -9.23
C ARG A 248 2.96 -17.00 -10.68
N ASN A 249 2.63 -15.78 -11.04
CA ASN A 249 2.97 -15.20 -12.34
C ASN A 249 4.08 -14.15 -12.14
N LYS A 250 5.03 -14.12 -13.07
CA LYS A 250 6.05 -13.09 -13.17
C LYS A 250 5.71 -12.15 -14.32
N ARG A 251 6.04 -10.87 -14.21
CA ARG A 251 5.84 -9.90 -15.29
C ARG A 251 6.49 -10.35 -16.59
N SER A 252 7.72 -10.88 -16.50
CA SER A 252 8.46 -11.40 -17.64
C SER A 252 7.76 -12.57 -18.35
N SER A 253 7.05 -13.44 -17.60
CA SER A 253 6.36 -14.60 -18.16
C SER A 253 5.01 -14.28 -18.78
N VAL A 254 4.37 -13.19 -18.35
CA VAL A 254 3.04 -12.78 -18.85
C VAL A 254 3.12 -11.69 -19.93
N GLY A 255 4.33 -11.37 -20.40
CA GLY A 255 4.54 -10.39 -21.48
C GLY A 255 4.21 -8.95 -21.08
N ILE A 256 4.13 -8.66 -19.79
CA ILE A 256 3.86 -7.32 -19.27
C ILE A 256 5.18 -6.67 -18.89
N SER A 257 5.59 -5.66 -19.64
CA SER A 257 6.69 -4.78 -19.27
C SER A 257 6.15 -3.47 -18.73
N LEU A 258 6.63 -3.05 -17.57
CA LEU A 258 6.47 -1.67 -17.15
C LEU A 258 7.48 -0.81 -17.91
N PRO A 259 7.13 0.40 -18.34
CA PRO A 259 8.09 1.31 -18.94
C PRO A 259 9.20 1.63 -17.92
N LYS A 260 10.36 2.00 -18.41
CA LYS A 260 11.45 2.48 -17.55
C LYS A 260 10.98 3.70 -16.76
N ARG A 261 11.56 3.91 -15.60
CA ARG A 261 11.39 5.12 -14.82
C ARG A 261 12.77 5.72 -14.48
N SER A 262 12.82 7.04 -14.42
CA SER A 262 14.00 7.80 -13.96
C SER A 262 13.57 8.78 -12.89
N ALA A 263 14.46 9.06 -11.96
CA ALA A 263 14.26 10.07 -10.95
C ALA A 263 15.45 11.03 -10.94
N ASP A 264 15.13 12.32 -10.93
CA ASP A 264 16.10 13.40 -10.85
C ASP A 264 15.83 14.21 -9.58
N THR A 265 16.88 14.48 -8.82
CA THR A 265 16.80 15.33 -7.62
C THR A 265 17.31 16.73 -7.93
N ILE A 266 16.43 17.70 -7.73
CA ILE A 266 16.73 19.13 -7.88
C ILE A 266 16.98 19.69 -6.49
N GLN A 267 18.24 19.97 -6.20
CA GLN A 267 18.63 20.65 -4.97
C GLN A 267 18.31 22.14 -5.07
N VAL A 268 17.58 22.64 -4.08
CA VAL A 268 17.14 24.04 -4.02
C VAL A 268 17.85 24.75 -2.87
N ALA A 269 18.67 25.72 -3.18
CA ALA A 269 19.27 26.59 -2.17
C ALA A 269 18.20 27.50 -1.56
N LEU A 270 18.05 27.46 -0.24
CA LEU A 270 17.14 28.34 0.49
C LEU A 270 17.71 29.76 0.56
N SER A 271 16.84 30.77 0.54
CA SER A 271 17.23 32.15 0.82
C SER A 271 17.74 32.29 2.26
N PRO A 272 18.44 33.36 2.60
CA PRO A 272 18.92 33.58 3.98
C PRO A 272 17.79 33.58 5.02
N THR A 273 16.64 34.20 4.70
CA THR A 273 15.48 34.24 5.58
C THR A 273 14.83 32.85 5.74
N GLU A 274 14.70 32.09 4.64
CA GLU A 274 14.21 30.70 4.71
C GLU A 274 15.15 29.81 5.53
N THR A 275 16.47 30.00 5.35
CA THR A 275 17.48 29.27 6.13
C THR A 275 17.39 29.60 7.62
N ALA A 276 17.17 30.86 7.96
CA ALA A 276 16.98 31.30 9.36
C ALA A 276 15.72 30.68 9.96
N LEU A 277 14.61 30.72 9.23
CA LEU A 277 13.34 30.09 9.64
C LEU A 277 13.51 28.58 9.84
N TYR A 278 14.11 27.88 8.86
CA TYR A 278 14.35 26.44 8.92
C TYR A 278 15.19 26.06 10.16
N LYS A 279 16.31 26.76 10.36
CA LYS A 279 17.20 26.52 11.53
C LYS A 279 16.48 26.80 12.83
N GLY A 280 15.78 27.92 12.95
CA GLY A 280 15.09 28.28 14.17
C GLY A 280 13.97 27.28 14.54
N VAL A 281 13.20 26.81 13.55
CA VAL A 281 12.22 25.74 13.76
C VAL A 281 12.90 24.42 14.13
N THR A 282 13.99 24.06 13.48
CA THR A 282 14.77 22.85 13.77
C THR A 282 15.29 22.85 15.21
N ASP A 283 15.86 23.98 15.67
CA ASP A 283 16.39 24.14 17.04
C ASP A 283 15.25 24.06 18.07
N TYR A 284 14.13 24.69 17.81
CA TYR A 284 12.93 24.60 18.63
C TYR A 284 12.44 23.13 18.73
N VAL A 285 12.29 22.44 17.60
CA VAL A 285 11.84 21.06 17.57
C VAL A 285 12.77 20.14 18.35
N ARG A 286 14.08 20.24 18.18
CA ARG A 286 15.07 19.43 18.90
C ARG A 286 15.02 19.68 20.41
N THR A 287 14.93 20.93 20.83
CA THR A 287 14.84 21.30 22.25
C THR A 287 13.58 20.73 22.89
N GLN A 288 12.44 20.90 22.25
CA GLN A 288 11.16 20.41 22.77
C GLN A 288 11.05 18.88 22.71
N TYR A 289 11.63 18.24 21.71
CA TYR A 289 11.64 16.78 21.58
C TYR A 289 12.44 16.15 22.73
N ALA A 290 13.61 16.68 23.07
CA ALA A 290 14.41 16.24 24.21
C ALA A 290 13.68 16.40 25.54
N ALA A 291 12.87 17.46 25.70
CA ALA A 291 12.08 17.72 26.91
C ALA A 291 10.80 16.85 26.99
N SER A 292 10.28 16.34 25.88
CA SER A 292 8.96 15.71 25.79
C SER A 292 8.96 14.19 25.79
N ALA A 293 10.01 13.52 26.25
CA ALA A 293 10.21 12.06 26.15
C ALA A 293 9.03 11.16 26.65
N ALA A 294 8.00 11.75 27.28
CA ALA A 294 6.85 11.03 27.84
C ALA A 294 5.48 11.39 27.21
N LEU A 295 5.39 12.32 26.24
CA LEU A 295 4.11 12.86 25.73
C LEU A 295 3.95 12.65 24.22
N GLY A 296 3.39 11.51 23.80
CA GLY A 296 3.24 11.12 22.39
C GLY A 296 2.56 12.16 21.46
N ASN A 297 1.55 12.91 21.94
CA ASN A 297 0.88 13.95 21.14
C ASN A 297 1.81 15.13 20.81
N THR A 298 2.71 15.49 21.72
CA THR A 298 3.68 16.56 21.51
C THR A 298 4.71 16.17 20.45
N GLN A 299 5.20 14.93 20.49
CA GLN A 299 6.15 14.42 19.48
C GLN A 299 5.57 14.42 18.08
N MET A 300 4.29 14.06 17.91
CA MET A 300 3.60 14.09 16.63
C MET A 300 3.50 15.52 16.07
N THR A 301 3.21 16.49 16.91
CA THR A 301 3.15 17.90 16.50
C THR A 301 4.54 18.42 16.09
N LEU A 302 5.59 18.08 16.84
CA LEU A 302 6.97 18.47 16.51
C LEU A 302 7.45 17.85 15.19
N LYS A 303 7.14 16.57 14.95
CA LYS A 303 7.42 15.91 13.66
C LYS A 303 6.71 16.63 12.51
N THR A 304 5.45 16.98 12.69
CA THR A 304 4.69 17.72 11.68
C THR A 304 5.31 19.10 11.41
N LEU A 305 5.67 19.84 12.44
CA LEU A 305 6.29 21.16 12.33
C LEU A 305 7.61 21.13 11.51
N GLN A 306 8.45 20.10 11.78
CA GLN A 306 9.71 19.93 11.02
C GLN A 306 9.47 19.61 9.54
N ARG A 307 8.46 18.82 9.24
CA ARG A 307 8.07 18.51 7.86
C ARG A 307 7.46 19.71 7.15
N GLU A 308 6.66 20.50 7.85
CA GLU A 308 6.04 21.71 7.32
C GLU A 308 7.07 22.74 6.91
N VAL A 309 8.10 23.01 7.75
CA VAL A 309 9.16 23.97 7.43
C VAL A 309 10.04 23.50 6.27
N GLY A 310 10.23 22.19 6.09
CA GLY A 310 10.89 21.60 4.92
C GLY A 310 10.07 21.72 3.64
N SER A 311 8.74 21.74 3.73
CA SER A 311 7.83 21.91 2.59
C SER A 311 7.79 23.37 2.14
N SER A 312 7.27 24.27 2.98
CA SER A 312 7.18 25.69 2.66
C SER A 312 7.00 26.58 3.91
N PRO A 313 7.37 27.86 3.84
CA PRO A 313 7.01 28.83 4.87
C PRO A 313 5.51 28.92 5.14
N HIS A 314 4.68 28.74 4.10
CA HIS A 314 3.23 28.80 4.20
C HIS A 314 2.63 27.64 5.01
N ALA A 315 3.24 26.47 4.97
CA ALA A 315 2.78 25.30 5.71
C ALA A 315 3.04 25.44 7.22
N VAL A 316 4.19 25.99 7.62
CA VAL A 316 4.62 26.04 9.02
C VAL A 316 3.94 27.14 9.84
N ILE A 317 3.56 28.27 9.20
CA ILE A 317 2.95 29.42 9.87
C ILE A 317 1.71 29.08 10.72
N PRO A 318 0.71 28.34 10.23
CA PRO A 318 -0.48 28.00 11.02
C PRO A 318 -0.14 27.19 12.27
N THR A 319 0.78 26.26 12.17
CA THR A 319 1.20 25.40 13.28
C THR A 319 2.03 26.19 14.32
N LEU A 320 2.94 27.07 13.87
CA LEU A 320 3.68 27.97 14.77
C LEU A 320 2.72 28.87 15.55
N ARG A 321 1.71 29.47 14.87
CA ARG A 321 0.71 30.31 15.52
C ARG A 321 -0.07 29.56 16.58
N LYS A 322 -0.56 28.37 16.25
CA LYS A 322 -1.30 27.52 17.20
C LYS A 322 -0.45 27.17 18.42
N LEU A 323 0.83 26.87 18.23
CA LEU A 323 1.77 26.60 19.32
C LEU A 323 2.04 27.83 20.17
N ALA A 324 2.26 29.02 19.55
CA ALA A 324 2.47 30.28 20.24
C ALA A 324 1.27 30.68 21.11
N ASP A 325 0.05 30.45 20.60
CA ASP A 325 -1.19 30.76 21.31
C ASP A 325 -1.45 29.76 22.47
N SER A 326 -0.96 28.54 22.37
CA SER A 326 -1.23 27.47 23.35
C SER A 326 -0.17 27.31 24.42
N THR A 327 1.07 27.79 24.19
CA THR A 327 2.16 27.66 25.17
C THR A 327 2.00 28.63 26.33
N LYS A 328 2.32 28.14 27.55
CA LYS A 328 2.30 28.94 28.78
C LYS A 328 3.68 29.45 29.18
N ASP A 329 4.73 28.94 28.55
CA ASP A 329 6.11 29.34 28.79
C ASP A 329 6.42 30.61 28.00
N PRO A 330 6.76 31.74 28.67
CA PRO A 330 7.01 33.01 27.99
C PRO A 330 8.20 32.98 27.02
N ASP A 331 9.26 32.22 27.34
CA ASP A 331 10.45 32.15 26.50
C ASP A 331 10.15 31.35 25.22
N ASN A 332 9.49 30.22 25.32
CA ASN A 332 9.01 29.45 24.18
C ASN A 332 8.00 30.25 23.36
N GLN A 333 7.11 30.99 24.00
CA GLN A 333 6.13 31.82 23.30
C GLN A 333 6.81 32.92 22.47
N LYS A 334 7.79 33.62 23.07
CA LYS A 334 8.58 34.63 22.35
C LYS A 334 9.30 34.03 21.14
N GLN A 335 9.99 32.91 21.34
CA GLN A 335 10.69 32.21 20.24
C GLN A 335 9.73 31.87 19.09
N LEU A 336 8.55 31.37 19.38
CA LEU A 336 7.54 31.04 18.38
C LEU A 336 7.02 32.28 17.63
N TRP A 337 6.83 33.42 18.32
CA TRP A 337 6.45 34.69 17.68
C TRP A 337 7.56 35.25 16.80
N ASP A 338 8.84 35.14 17.22
CA ASP A 338 9.97 35.55 16.40
C ASP A 338 10.05 34.71 15.10
N LEU A 339 9.83 33.40 15.18
CA LEU A 339 9.76 32.51 14.03
C LEU A 339 8.57 32.82 13.11
N LEU A 340 7.41 33.17 13.67
CA LEU A 340 6.25 33.62 12.93
C LEU A 340 6.55 34.92 12.16
N GLY A 341 7.28 35.86 12.78
CA GLY A 341 7.75 37.08 12.14
C GLY A 341 8.56 36.77 10.89
N LEU A 342 9.61 35.94 11.03
CA LEU A 342 10.45 35.49 9.91
C LEU A 342 9.61 34.82 8.80
N GLY A 343 8.72 33.91 9.16
CA GLY A 343 7.87 33.22 8.19
C GLY A 343 6.95 34.17 7.41
N SER A 344 6.43 35.20 8.06
CA SER A 344 5.53 36.18 7.48
C SER A 344 6.20 37.15 6.50
N GLU A 345 7.50 37.34 6.62
CA GLU A 345 8.31 38.16 5.70
C GLU A 345 8.55 37.47 4.34
N ILE A 346 8.46 36.13 4.31
CA ILE A 346 8.74 35.34 3.11
C ILE A 346 7.51 35.33 2.21
N ARG A 347 7.51 36.16 1.16
CA ARG A 347 6.44 36.20 0.15
C ARG A 347 6.67 35.18 -0.96
N ASN A 348 7.88 35.13 -1.50
CA ASN A 348 8.32 34.16 -2.50
C ASN A 348 9.30 33.19 -1.85
N PHE A 349 9.21 31.94 -2.16
CA PHE A 349 10.04 30.92 -1.54
C PHE A 349 10.76 30.07 -2.59
N SER A 350 11.99 29.73 -2.30
CA SER A 350 12.96 29.15 -3.24
C SER A 350 12.46 27.88 -3.94
N LYS A 351 11.79 26.96 -3.20
CA LYS A 351 11.21 25.74 -3.80
C LYS A 351 10.04 26.06 -4.73
N GLY A 352 9.23 27.10 -4.42
CA GLY A 352 8.16 27.56 -5.29
C GLY A 352 8.68 28.07 -6.63
N ASP A 353 9.71 28.92 -6.58
CA ASP A 353 10.36 29.45 -7.80
C ASP A 353 11.02 28.33 -8.63
N ALA A 354 11.62 27.33 -7.97
CA ALA A 354 12.17 26.16 -8.64
C ALA A 354 11.08 25.33 -9.34
N LEU A 355 9.93 25.14 -8.69
CA LEU A 355 8.79 24.47 -9.29
C LEU A 355 8.29 25.20 -10.53
N ILE A 356 8.12 26.53 -10.47
CA ILE A 356 7.63 27.32 -11.62
C ILE A 356 8.58 27.19 -12.80
N ARG A 357 9.90 27.29 -12.58
CA ARG A 357 10.91 27.08 -13.65
C ARG A 357 10.82 25.68 -14.25
N LEU A 358 10.64 24.66 -13.42
CA LEU A 358 10.52 23.29 -13.88
C LEU A 358 9.23 23.07 -14.69
N LEU A 359 8.10 23.59 -14.23
CA LEU A 359 6.83 23.51 -14.96
C LEU A 359 6.89 24.25 -16.30
N GLN A 360 7.59 25.37 -16.38
CA GLN A 360 7.82 26.09 -17.64
C GLN A 360 8.67 25.26 -18.62
N ALA A 361 9.66 24.52 -18.13
CA ALA A 361 10.46 23.61 -18.95
C ALA A 361 9.62 22.41 -19.45
N LEU A 362 8.70 21.93 -18.63
CA LEU A 362 7.80 20.78 -18.90
C LEU A 362 6.45 21.19 -19.53
N ARG A 363 6.36 22.37 -20.14
CA ARG A 363 5.08 22.96 -20.61
C ARG A 363 4.27 22.09 -21.60
N ASN A 364 4.90 21.10 -22.22
CA ASN A 364 4.24 20.19 -23.18
C ASN A 364 3.75 18.90 -22.52
N ASP A 365 4.04 18.67 -21.25
CA ASP A 365 3.73 17.46 -20.53
C ASP A 365 2.55 17.64 -19.58
N LYS A 366 1.82 16.56 -19.33
CA LYS A 366 0.93 16.47 -18.19
C LYS A 366 1.78 16.19 -16.94
N VAL A 367 1.69 17.03 -15.94
CA VAL A 367 2.52 16.96 -14.72
C VAL A 367 1.66 16.86 -13.48
N ILE A 368 1.97 15.89 -12.61
CA ILE A 368 1.40 15.81 -11.27
C ILE A 368 2.42 16.34 -10.27
N VAL A 369 2.02 17.29 -9.44
CA VAL A 369 2.83 17.83 -8.35
C VAL A 369 2.23 17.36 -7.02
N PHE A 370 2.99 16.61 -6.23
CA PHE A 370 2.59 16.15 -4.92
C PHE A 370 3.20 17.00 -3.81
N THR A 371 2.37 17.34 -2.82
CA THR A 371 2.80 17.93 -1.55
C THR A 371 2.06 17.27 -0.37
N GLY A 372 2.68 17.21 0.79
CA GLY A 372 2.05 16.70 2.01
C GLY A 372 1.08 17.68 2.69
N PHE A 373 1.10 18.98 2.30
CA PHE A 373 0.47 20.05 3.07
C PHE A 373 -0.49 20.92 2.25
N THR A 374 -1.71 21.09 2.77
CA THR A 374 -2.74 21.88 2.10
C THR A 374 -2.34 23.35 1.93
N HIS A 375 -1.69 23.96 2.94
CA HIS A 375 -1.23 25.34 2.84
C HIS A 375 -0.12 25.53 1.80
N THR A 376 0.77 24.55 1.64
CA THR A 376 1.71 24.53 0.51
C THR A 376 0.95 24.43 -0.81
N LEU A 377 -0.04 23.52 -0.91
CA LEU A 377 -0.85 23.34 -2.10
C LEU A 377 -1.52 24.65 -2.55
N ASP A 378 -2.13 25.39 -1.61
CA ASP A 378 -2.76 26.69 -1.87
C ASP A 378 -1.75 27.73 -2.36
N ALA A 379 -0.55 27.77 -1.74
CA ALA A 379 0.51 28.66 -2.17
C ALA A 379 1.01 28.32 -3.59
N LEU A 380 1.16 27.03 -3.91
CA LEU A 380 1.56 26.59 -5.25
C LEU A 380 0.49 26.91 -6.30
N ALA A 381 -0.79 26.76 -5.98
CA ALA A 381 -1.89 27.14 -6.86
C ALA A 381 -1.84 28.63 -7.21
N LYS A 382 -1.57 29.48 -6.22
CA LYS A 382 -1.39 30.92 -6.42
C LYS A 382 -0.20 31.23 -7.30
N LEU A 383 0.97 30.62 -7.05
CA LEU A 383 2.18 30.81 -7.86
C LEU A 383 1.96 30.37 -9.33
N CYS A 384 1.30 29.24 -9.56
CA CYS A 384 0.94 28.79 -10.90
C CYS A 384 0.05 29.81 -11.61
N HIS A 385 -0.96 30.33 -10.93
CA HIS A 385 -1.86 31.34 -11.47
C HIS A 385 -1.09 32.64 -11.85
N GLU A 386 -0.23 33.13 -10.95
CA GLU A 386 0.61 34.32 -11.18
C GLU A 386 1.60 34.12 -12.36
N ALA A 387 2.10 32.89 -12.54
CA ALA A 387 2.98 32.52 -13.65
C ALA A 387 2.23 32.18 -14.95
N GLY A 388 0.89 32.30 -14.99
CA GLY A 388 0.08 31.96 -16.17
C GLY A 388 0.03 30.46 -16.49
N ILE A 389 0.33 29.59 -15.52
CA ILE A 389 0.30 28.12 -15.67
C ILE A 389 -1.08 27.62 -15.21
N ALA A 390 -1.86 27.02 -16.14
CA ALA A 390 -3.12 26.41 -15.80
C ALA A 390 -2.89 25.18 -14.90
N ALA A 391 -3.46 25.19 -13.70
CA ALA A 391 -3.35 24.10 -12.75
C ALA A 391 -4.71 23.81 -12.10
N VAL A 392 -5.00 22.55 -11.83
CA VAL A 392 -6.16 22.11 -11.05
C VAL A 392 -5.70 21.55 -9.72
N VAL A 393 -6.43 21.88 -8.66
CA VAL A 393 -6.13 21.49 -7.28
C VAL A 393 -6.93 20.23 -6.92
N PHE A 394 -6.28 19.30 -6.19
CA PHE A 394 -6.87 18.04 -5.77
C PHE A 394 -6.43 17.66 -4.35
N HIS A 395 -7.36 17.61 -3.40
CA HIS A 395 -7.04 17.27 -2.01
C HIS A 395 -8.14 16.46 -1.33
N GLY A 396 -7.81 15.86 -0.17
CA GLY A 396 -8.67 14.92 0.54
C GLY A 396 -10.05 15.47 0.94
N GLN A 397 -10.14 16.77 1.27
CA GLN A 397 -11.37 17.42 1.74
C GLN A 397 -12.39 17.74 0.63
N MET A 398 -12.00 17.62 -0.65
CA MET A 398 -12.91 17.81 -1.78
C MET A 398 -14.01 16.75 -1.79
N ARG A 399 -15.23 17.15 -2.19
CA ARG A 399 -16.35 16.23 -2.40
C ARG A 399 -16.06 15.31 -3.60
N ARG A 400 -16.72 14.16 -3.62
CA ARG A 400 -16.51 13.15 -4.69
C ARG A 400 -16.67 13.71 -6.09
N LEU A 401 -17.72 14.50 -6.34
CA LEU A 401 -17.97 15.12 -7.65
C LEU A 401 -16.90 16.13 -8.06
N GLU A 402 -16.41 16.90 -7.11
CA GLU A 402 -15.31 17.86 -7.33
C GLU A 402 -14.01 17.13 -7.68
N LYS A 403 -13.72 16.02 -7.00
CA LYS A 403 -12.58 15.16 -7.29
C LYS A 403 -12.65 14.57 -8.70
N GLU A 404 -13.82 14.10 -9.11
CA GLU A 404 -14.04 13.55 -10.46
C GLU A 404 -13.88 14.64 -11.53
N ALA A 405 -14.43 15.83 -11.30
CA ALA A 405 -14.29 16.97 -12.20
C ALA A 405 -12.83 17.41 -12.34
N ALA A 406 -12.07 17.50 -11.24
CA ALA A 406 -10.66 17.86 -11.25
C ALA A 406 -9.81 16.89 -12.08
N ILE A 407 -10.03 15.57 -11.93
CA ILE A 407 -9.33 14.56 -12.72
C ILE A 407 -9.69 14.65 -14.20
N GLN A 408 -10.96 14.90 -14.53
CA GLN A 408 -11.39 15.07 -15.92
C GLN A 408 -10.78 16.32 -16.56
N GLN A 409 -10.73 17.44 -15.83
CA GLN A 409 -10.07 18.66 -16.30
C GLN A 409 -8.58 18.42 -16.53
N PHE A 410 -7.90 17.76 -15.59
CA PHE A 410 -6.49 17.39 -15.75
C PHE A 410 -6.28 16.47 -16.94
N ALA A 411 -7.14 15.48 -17.16
CA ALA A 411 -7.00 14.56 -18.28
C ALA A 411 -7.14 15.26 -19.64
N ARG A 412 -8.04 16.25 -19.76
CA ARG A 412 -8.40 16.88 -21.06
C ARG A 412 -7.64 18.18 -21.30
N ASP A 413 -7.79 19.13 -20.40
CA ASP A 413 -7.55 20.54 -20.71
C ASP A 413 -6.37 21.16 -19.94
N VAL A 414 -6.16 20.74 -18.67
CA VAL A 414 -5.21 21.39 -17.77
C VAL A 414 -3.90 20.59 -17.70
N PRO A 415 -2.72 21.23 -17.90
CA PRO A 415 -1.43 20.51 -17.92
C PRO A 415 -0.95 20.07 -16.52
N VAL A 416 -1.35 20.78 -15.45
CA VAL A 416 -0.81 20.55 -14.10
C VAL A 416 -1.90 20.14 -13.13
N LEU A 417 -1.66 19.04 -12.39
CA LEU A 417 -2.44 18.63 -11.23
C LEU A 417 -1.62 18.85 -9.96
N LEU A 418 -2.07 19.77 -9.11
CA LEU A 418 -1.51 19.96 -7.77
C LEU A 418 -2.27 19.07 -6.78
N SER A 419 -1.62 18.12 -6.13
CA SER A 419 -2.31 17.12 -5.32
C SER A 419 -1.67 16.94 -3.94
N THR A 420 -2.53 16.77 -2.91
CA THR A 420 -2.09 16.18 -1.64
C THR A 420 -2.09 14.65 -1.72
N GLU A 421 -1.37 13.97 -0.79
CA GLU A 421 -1.30 12.50 -0.74
C GLU A 421 -2.69 11.87 -0.66
N SER A 422 -3.52 12.33 0.28
CA SER A 422 -4.89 11.84 0.50
C SER A 422 -5.83 12.11 -0.68
N GLY A 423 -5.54 13.12 -1.49
CA GLY A 423 -6.28 13.41 -2.71
C GLY A 423 -6.04 12.34 -3.79
N GLY A 424 -4.78 11.93 -3.98
CA GLY A 424 -4.37 11.01 -5.04
C GLY A 424 -4.69 9.54 -4.80
N GLU A 425 -5.09 9.13 -3.61
CA GLU A 425 -5.32 7.72 -3.28
C GLU A 425 -6.44 7.08 -4.12
N GLY A 426 -6.18 5.87 -4.63
CA GLY A 426 -7.16 5.06 -5.37
C GLY A 426 -7.44 5.49 -6.81
N ARG A 427 -6.89 6.58 -7.34
CA ARG A 427 -7.14 7.07 -8.70
C ARG A 427 -6.13 6.55 -9.71
N ASN A 428 -6.61 6.25 -10.91
CA ASN A 428 -5.77 5.87 -12.04
C ASN A 428 -5.38 7.12 -12.84
N LEU A 429 -4.09 7.46 -12.83
CA LEU A 429 -3.52 8.63 -13.49
C LEU A 429 -2.49 8.24 -14.58
N GLN A 430 -2.65 7.06 -15.18
CA GLN A 430 -1.72 6.49 -16.16
C GLN A 430 -1.58 7.29 -17.46
N PHE A 431 -2.52 8.21 -17.75
CA PHE A 431 -2.40 9.13 -18.87
C PHE A 431 -1.32 10.21 -18.65
N CYS A 432 -0.81 10.31 -17.41
CA CYS A 432 0.32 11.16 -17.04
C CYS A 432 1.55 10.29 -16.80
N HIS A 433 2.72 10.76 -17.18
CA HIS A 433 3.99 10.06 -17.01
C HIS A 433 5.07 10.91 -16.34
N THR A 434 4.74 12.15 -15.96
CA THR A 434 5.65 13.06 -15.28
C THR A 434 5.12 13.44 -13.90
N MET A 435 5.95 13.27 -12.87
CA MET A 435 5.62 13.54 -11.47
C MET A 435 6.68 14.44 -10.84
N ILE A 436 6.23 15.37 -10.00
CA ILE A 436 7.08 16.20 -9.17
C ILE A 436 6.70 15.96 -7.71
N ASN A 437 7.63 15.51 -6.88
CA ASN A 437 7.52 15.54 -5.44
C ASN A 437 8.02 16.91 -4.96
N PHE A 438 7.10 17.81 -4.62
CA PHE A 438 7.44 19.14 -4.11
C PHE A 438 8.07 19.07 -2.72
N ASP A 439 7.56 18.21 -1.88
CA ASP A 439 8.15 17.76 -0.62
C ASP A 439 8.21 16.24 -0.57
N LEU A 440 9.17 15.73 0.18
CA LEU A 440 9.42 14.31 0.29
C LEU A 440 8.83 13.78 1.60
N PRO A 441 7.97 12.79 1.54
CA PRO A 441 7.60 12.04 2.73
C PRO A 441 8.84 11.39 3.34
N TRP A 442 8.96 11.42 4.65
CA TRP A 442 10.04 10.72 5.34
C TRP A 442 9.88 9.20 5.30
N ASN A 443 8.63 8.74 5.11
CA ASN A 443 8.36 7.34 4.86
C ASN A 443 8.45 7.05 3.34
N PRO A 444 9.46 6.28 2.90
CA PRO A 444 9.68 6.02 1.49
C PRO A 444 8.56 5.20 0.84
N MET A 445 7.77 4.46 1.62
CA MET A 445 6.56 3.78 1.13
C MET A 445 5.55 4.76 0.52
N ARG A 446 5.45 5.97 1.05
CA ARG A 446 4.57 7.01 0.50
C ARG A 446 5.08 7.52 -0.85
N ILE A 447 6.42 7.62 -1.02
CA ILE A 447 7.01 7.97 -2.31
C ILE A 447 6.65 6.90 -3.35
N GLU A 448 6.79 5.63 -2.99
CA GLU A 448 6.44 4.51 -3.85
C GLU A 448 4.94 4.48 -4.18
N GLN A 449 4.08 4.77 -3.22
CA GLN A 449 2.63 4.89 -3.44
C GLN A 449 2.30 6.04 -4.40
N ARG A 450 2.98 7.19 -4.32
CA ARG A 450 2.85 8.29 -5.29
C ARG A 450 3.26 7.81 -6.69
N ILE A 451 4.43 7.19 -6.83
CA ILE A 451 4.92 6.64 -8.10
C ILE A 451 3.94 5.62 -8.68
N GLY A 452 3.40 4.74 -7.86
CA GLY A 452 2.39 3.75 -8.25
C GLY A 452 1.09 4.33 -8.83
N ARG A 453 0.85 5.65 -8.75
CA ARG A 453 -0.29 6.31 -9.40
C ARG A 453 -0.12 6.43 -10.91
N ILE A 454 1.10 6.59 -11.37
CA ILE A 454 1.45 6.77 -12.79
C ILE A 454 2.25 5.59 -13.37
N HIS A 455 3.04 4.90 -12.55
CA HIS A 455 3.87 3.77 -12.95
C HIS A 455 3.21 2.44 -12.59
N ARG A 456 2.29 1.98 -13.43
CA ARG A 456 1.57 0.71 -13.29
C ARG A 456 1.27 0.10 -14.65
N ILE A 457 0.75 -1.13 -14.65
CA ILE A 457 0.39 -1.85 -15.88
C ILE A 457 -0.57 -1.02 -16.72
N GLY A 458 -0.22 -0.83 -17.98
CA GLY A 458 -0.95 0.01 -18.93
C GLY A 458 -0.29 1.36 -19.20
N GLN A 459 0.73 1.75 -18.43
CA GLN A 459 1.57 2.91 -18.77
C GLN A 459 2.44 2.58 -19.98
N GLN A 460 2.39 3.43 -21.00
CA GLN A 460 3.11 3.23 -22.27
C GLN A 460 4.38 4.10 -22.39
N HIS A 461 4.46 5.14 -21.57
CA HIS A 461 5.53 6.12 -21.63
C HIS A 461 6.55 5.93 -20.51
N HIS A 462 7.80 6.31 -20.76
CA HIS A 462 8.82 6.43 -19.72
C HIS A 462 8.34 7.38 -18.62
N VAL A 463 8.48 6.96 -17.36
CA VAL A 463 8.01 7.76 -16.22
C VAL A 463 9.16 8.60 -15.69
N HIS A 464 8.96 9.92 -15.64
CA HIS A 464 9.90 10.88 -15.09
C HIS A 464 9.46 11.38 -13.73
N ILE A 465 10.34 11.29 -12.75
CA ILE A 465 10.11 11.69 -11.36
C ILE A 465 11.12 12.78 -11.01
N TYR A 466 10.62 13.95 -10.61
CA TYR A 466 11.45 15.03 -10.12
C TYR A 466 11.21 15.21 -8.63
N ASN A 467 12.30 15.23 -7.85
CA ASN A 467 12.26 15.47 -6.41
C ASN A 467 12.85 16.84 -6.11
N LEU A 468 12.08 17.72 -5.48
CA LEU A 468 12.59 19.00 -5.01
C LEU A 468 13.03 18.85 -3.55
N ALA A 469 14.33 18.96 -3.29
CA ALA A 469 14.89 18.89 -1.95
C ALA A 469 15.57 20.23 -1.59
N ALA A 470 15.24 20.77 -0.43
CA ALA A 470 15.94 21.95 0.07
C ALA A 470 17.36 21.54 0.53
N ALA A 471 18.38 22.24 0.03
CA ALA A 471 19.77 21.96 0.34
C ALA A 471 20.06 22.18 1.84
N ASN A 472 20.92 21.35 2.41
CA ASN A 472 21.33 21.36 3.82
C ASN A 472 20.15 21.14 4.80
N THR A 473 19.14 20.36 4.40
CA THR A 473 18.00 19.99 5.22
C THR A 473 17.94 18.47 5.44
N ILE A 474 17.11 18.05 6.39
CA ILE A 474 16.86 16.62 6.64
C ILE A 474 16.23 15.92 5.42
N GLU A 475 15.45 16.62 4.59
CA GLU A 475 14.89 16.05 3.35
C GLU A 475 16.00 15.56 2.40
N GLU A 476 17.03 16.39 2.21
CA GLU A 476 18.18 16.04 1.37
C GLU A 476 18.94 14.84 1.95
N GLN A 477 19.16 14.80 3.26
CA GLN A 477 19.88 13.70 3.91
C GLN A 477 19.12 12.37 3.78
N ILE A 478 17.80 12.39 4.00
CA ILE A 478 16.95 11.21 3.83
C ILE A 478 16.95 10.74 2.37
N LEU A 479 16.79 11.65 1.42
CA LEU A 479 16.79 11.31 0.00
C LEU A 479 18.10 10.66 -0.44
N ASN A 480 19.22 11.27 -0.06
CA ASN A 480 20.55 10.75 -0.37
C ASN A 480 20.77 9.36 0.26
N LEU A 481 20.28 9.15 1.49
CA LEU A 481 20.36 7.86 2.17
C LEU A 481 19.58 6.78 1.38
N LEU A 482 18.32 7.07 1.05
CA LEU A 482 17.44 6.12 0.38
C LEU A 482 17.89 5.81 -1.05
N ASP A 483 18.35 6.81 -1.78
CA ASP A 483 18.82 6.62 -3.16
C ASP A 483 20.17 5.89 -3.20
N SER A 484 21.17 6.35 -2.42
CA SER A 484 22.50 5.77 -2.43
C SER A 484 22.57 4.33 -1.87
N LYS A 485 21.75 3.99 -0.89
CA LYS A 485 21.81 2.69 -0.19
C LYS A 485 20.88 1.63 -0.78
N ILE A 486 19.69 2.02 -1.20
CA ILE A 486 18.71 1.07 -1.71
C ILE A 486 18.29 1.30 -3.16
N ASN A 487 18.79 2.36 -3.81
CA ASN A 487 18.35 2.77 -5.15
C ASN A 487 16.81 2.88 -5.20
N LEU A 488 16.24 3.66 -4.27
CA LEU A 488 14.79 3.74 -4.04
C LEU A 488 13.98 3.85 -5.34
N PHE A 489 14.44 4.68 -6.26
CA PHE A 489 13.72 4.95 -7.50
C PHE A 489 13.88 3.87 -8.58
N GLU A 490 14.74 2.89 -8.38
CA GLU A 490 14.88 1.72 -9.25
C GLU A 490 14.05 0.52 -8.76
N LEU A 491 13.68 0.51 -7.46
CA LEU A 491 12.90 -0.57 -6.87
C LEU A 491 11.51 -0.65 -7.50
N VAL A 492 11.05 -1.85 -7.66
CA VAL A 492 9.68 -2.10 -8.10
C VAL A 492 8.72 -1.89 -6.93
N VAL A 493 7.50 -1.41 -7.24
CA VAL A 493 6.43 -1.23 -6.23
C VAL A 493 6.25 -2.51 -5.39
N GLY A 494 6.37 -2.38 -4.08
CA GLY A 494 6.26 -3.47 -3.09
C GLY A 494 7.57 -4.12 -2.66
N GLU A 495 8.68 -3.92 -3.36
CA GLU A 495 10.00 -4.41 -2.91
C GLU A 495 10.47 -3.65 -1.67
N LEU A 496 10.12 -2.39 -1.59
CA LEU A 496 10.50 -1.51 -0.50
C LEU A 496 9.89 -1.92 0.85
N ASP A 497 8.63 -2.35 0.87
CA ASP A 497 7.95 -2.80 2.10
C ASP A 497 8.70 -3.96 2.78
N MET A 498 9.28 -4.83 1.97
CA MET A 498 10.06 -5.95 2.46
C MET A 498 11.44 -5.54 2.98
N ILE A 499 12.09 -4.59 2.31
CA ILE A 499 13.38 -4.06 2.75
C ILE A 499 13.23 -3.30 4.08
N LEU A 500 12.14 -2.57 4.25
CA LEU A 500 11.88 -1.79 5.46
C LEU A 500 11.34 -2.61 6.62
N GLY A 501 10.55 -3.66 6.34
CA GLY A 501 9.82 -4.42 7.36
C GLY A 501 10.71 -5.02 8.43
N ASP A 502 11.90 -5.47 8.08
CA ASP A 502 12.87 -6.05 9.02
C ASP A 502 13.56 -4.99 9.89
N ILE A 503 13.65 -3.74 9.39
CA ILE A 503 14.37 -2.65 10.10
C ILE A 503 13.45 -1.95 11.09
N THR A 504 12.18 -1.79 10.72
CA THR A 504 11.22 -1.04 11.53
C THR A 504 10.62 -1.85 12.67
N GLU A 505 10.74 -3.18 12.67
CA GLU A 505 10.14 -4.07 13.68
C GLU A 505 8.67 -3.75 13.96
N GLY A 506 7.95 -3.25 12.93
CA GLY A 506 6.54 -2.85 13.03
C GLY A 506 6.29 -1.41 13.51
N ARG A 507 7.33 -0.60 13.72
CA ARG A 507 7.21 0.86 13.93
C ARG A 507 7.09 1.60 12.61
N ASP A 508 6.69 2.86 12.65
CA ASP A 508 6.76 3.75 11.47
C ASP A 508 8.21 4.17 11.20
N PHE A 509 8.63 4.08 9.94
CA PHE A 509 9.97 4.51 9.53
C PHE A 509 10.20 6.02 9.78
N GLU A 510 9.16 6.84 9.70
CA GLU A 510 9.23 8.27 10.05
C GLU A 510 9.54 8.49 11.54
N ASP A 511 9.01 7.63 12.42
CA ASP A 511 9.27 7.73 13.86
C ASP A 511 10.73 7.36 14.17
N LEU A 512 11.25 6.32 13.51
CA LEU A 512 12.66 5.93 13.61
C LEU A 512 13.60 7.07 13.13
N LEU A 513 13.29 7.69 11.99
CA LEU A 513 14.06 8.83 11.50
C LEU A 513 13.99 10.02 12.43
N MET A 514 12.81 10.32 12.97
CA MET A 514 12.64 11.41 13.93
C MET A 514 13.44 11.18 15.22
N GLU A 515 13.46 9.94 15.72
CA GLU A 515 14.25 9.55 16.90
C GLU A 515 15.75 9.73 16.64
N ILE A 516 16.25 9.28 15.49
CA ILE A 516 17.66 9.45 15.08
C ILE A 516 17.99 10.93 14.94
N TRP A 517 17.17 11.68 14.23
CA TRP A 517 17.45 13.08 13.91
C TRP A 517 17.34 14.01 15.11
N ALA A 518 16.28 13.91 15.91
CA ALA A 518 16.06 14.77 17.06
C ALA A 518 16.89 14.34 18.29
N GLY A 519 17.20 13.04 18.39
CA GLY A 519 17.99 12.48 19.49
C GLY A 519 19.51 12.56 19.31
N SER A 520 20.01 13.16 18.23
CA SER A 520 21.47 13.34 18.00
C SER A 520 21.94 14.67 18.56
N ALA A 521 22.96 14.62 19.43
CA ALA A 521 23.51 15.80 20.11
C ALA A 521 24.43 16.64 19.19
N SER A 522 24.95 16.06 18.12
CA SER A 522 25.82 16.73 17.15
C SER A 522 25.57 16.26 15.71
N GLN A 523 26.02 17.06 14.73
CA GLN A 523 25.94 16.66 13.33
C GLN A 523 26.74 15.38 13.06
N ALA A 524 27.90 15.21 13.67
CA ALA A 524 28.71 14.00 13.52
C ALA A 524 28.00 12.74 14.04
N GLU A 525 27.27 12.85 15.15
CA GLU A 525 26.45 11.76 15.68
C GLU A 525 25.27 11.44 14.75
N LEU A 526 24.62 12.46 14.21
CA LEU A 526 23.54 12.30 13.24
C LEU A 526 24.04 11.58 11.98
N ASP A 527 25.15 12.03 11.42
CA ASP A 527 25.76 11.43 10.22
C ASP A 527 26.14 9.97 10.47
N GLN A 528 26.67 9.63 11.64
CA GLN A 528 26.98 8.25 12.02
C GLN A 528 25.72 7.39 12.12
N LYS A 529 24.69 7.85 12.83
CA LYS A 529 23.42 7.09 12.99
C LYS A 529 22.69 6.91 11.64
N LEU A 530 22.73 7.91 10.78
CA LEU A 530 22.18 7.78 9.42
C LEU A 530 23.00 6.80 8.56
N ALA A 531 24.33 6.76 8.72
CA ALA A 531 25.17 5.78 8.06
C ALA A 531 24.85 4.35 8.53
N ASP A 532 24.68 4.14 9.86
CA ASP A 532 24.32 2.85 10.46
C ASP A 532 22.95 2.37 9.94
N LEU A 533 21.96 3.28 9.87
CA LEU A 533 20.65 2.99 9.27
C LEU A 533 20.80 2.63 7.79
N GLY A 534 21.62 3.36 7.05
CA GLY A 534 21.90 3.08 5.65
C GLY A 534 22.50 1.71 5.43
N ASP A 535 23.43 1.29 6.28
CA ASP A 535 24.05 -0.03 6.21
C ASP A 535 23.05 -1.15 6.61
N ALA A 536 22.13 -0.88 7.51
CA ALA A 536 21.02 -1.78 7.82
C ALA A 536 20.09 -1.95 6.61
N LEU A 537 19.75 -0.84 5.93
CA LEU A 537 18.95 -0.85 4.69
C LEU A 537 19.64 -1.65 3.58
N ALA A 538 20.94 -1.45 3.38
CA ALA A 538 21.72 -2.18 2.37
C ALA A 538 21.75 -3.68 2.67
N ARG A 539 21.96 -4.08 3.92
CA ARG A 539 21.92 -5.50 4.34
C ARG A 539 20.55 -6.12 4.10
N SER A 540 19.46 -5.42 4.44
CA SER A 540 18.09 -5.91 4.20
C SER A 540 17.80 -6.04 2.71
N LYS A 541 18.26 -5.11 1.87
CA LYS A 541 18.17 -5.23 0.41
C LYS A 541 18.91 -6.45 -0.12
N ASP A 542 20.13 -6.68 0.32
CA ASP A 542 20.92 -7.86 -0.09
C ASP A 542 20.25 -9.18 0.33
N GLN A 543 19.66 -9.20 1.52
CA GLN A 543 18.90 -10.34 2.01
C GLN A 543 17.67 -10.58 1.12
N TYR A 544 16.93 -9.53 0.82
CA TYR A 544 15.78 -9.58 -0.09
C TYR A 544 16.16 -10.15 -1.47
N LEU A 545 17.28 -9.71 -2.07
CA LEU A 545 17.74 -10.22 -3.35
C LEU A 545 18.10 -11.70 -3.31
N LYS A 546 18.71 -12.18 -2.22
CA LYS A 546 19.00 -13.61 -2.00
C LYS A 546 17.72 -14.43 -1.87
N VAL A 547 16.73 -13.91 -1.14
CA VAL A 547 15.40 -14.55 -1.02
C VAL A 547 14.73 -14.65 -2.37
N ARG A 548 14.73 -13.59 -3.15
CA ARG A 548 14.16 -13.57 -4.50
C ARG A 548 14.83 -14.60 -5.41
N GLN A 549 16.16 -14.72 -5.34
CA GLN A 549 16.89 -15.73 -6.09
C GLN A 549 16.50 -17.16 -5.66
N ALA A 550 16.41 -17.44 -4.36
CA ALA A 550 15.96 -18.74 -3.85
C ALA A 550 14.52 -19.05 -4.25
N GLU A 551 13.62 -18.05 -4.23
CA GLU A 551 12.26 -18.20 -4.75
C GLU A 551 12.23 -18.49 -6.26
N GLU A 552 13.15 -17.92 -7.03
CA GLU A 552 13.28 -18.23 -8.45
C GLU A 552 13.72 -19.67 -8.69
N GLU A 553 14.60 -20.21 -7.87
CA GLU A 553 14.99 -21.61 -7.91
C GLU A 553 13.82 -22.54 -7.58
N ILE A 554 12.98 -22.18 -6.61
CA ILE A 554 11.84 -23.02 -6.18
C ILE A 554 10.66 -22.93 -7.17
N PHE A 555 10.33 -21.75 -7.66
CA PHE A 555 9.06 -21.49 -8.37
C PHE A 555 9.26 -21.05 -9.82
N GLY A 556 10.48 -20.83 -10.26
CA GLY A 556 10.86 -20.32 -11.57
C GLY A 556 10.61 -21.24 -12.76
#